data_7497b43202d3e2cc39897523a479cfa3
#
_entry.id   7497b43202d3e2cc39897523a479cfa3
#
_cell.length_a   1.000
_cell.length_b   1.000
_cell.length_c   1.000
_cell.angle_alpha   90.00
_cell.angle_beta   90.00
_cell.angle_gamma   90.00
#
_symmetry.space_group_name_H-M   'P 1'
#
loop_
_entity.id
_entity.type
_entity.pdbx_description
1 polymer ?
#
loop_
_entity_poly.entity_id
_entity_poly.type
_entity_poly.pdbx_seq_one_letter_code
_entity_poly.pdbx_strand_id
1 'polypeptide(L)'
;GERLADIASAELTGGDIAIMLGKPETPADTVAADTTSLPWKLLAGRLKLTDIRFSMSGSSPDSMRLGVALQSGRIAQAAVDLGTQQVAVGTVYLRQGDYVFLTDTTRVSPATGDTVTPETSDTLPWIIRVDHVQITDNSLKYGSLYGVPKAGLDFSHLAVSRLNLAADSIYNRGSAVRIDVDRLSLEERSGLTVRSMKGRFGMDSARLFLTDFQLRTASSSVRADASADASVLDRSPQARLRLSLKADVDLPEIAHLFPVGDTLRNLAAGKTLRAGADFSGTLGRLRIAPAEVAVPGIASLSLDGTLVSPTEPERLSGNLRLKGLFDDLGFVTVLLPDTSLRNRVSIPKDIRLSGTLKADTGTLYPAVELAVDSGLLAVKGMLDRQTERYRAELTAERFPVGRFLPKDSLGLLGMRLEADGRGFEPLAASTAADASLEIGQFDYNGFDYRGIGLKAALRNNDLTGRISASNEALQLGLDLSGRLTERFRQVRINGRIDSCDLHRMNLTRDRLSCALSLDLTASATDSGSYTLGLATDRIEVRNKWQLDKIRPISLEAYAGRDRVEAALRSGDLRMDFFSPEGTDSLVRNLNRTSQRVAEQLQIGSLDMRPIRDSMPSLRLSLTAGPD
;
A
#
# COMPACT_ATOMS: atom_id res chain seq x y z
N GLY A 1 -19.71 62.25 -3.95
CA GLY A 1 -19.22 62.38 -2.59
C GLY A 1 -19.33 61.08 -1.87
N GLU A 2 -18.37 60.68 -1.04
CA GLU A 2 -18.44 59.48 -0.22
C GLU A 2 -19.69 59.50 0.66
N ARG A 3 -20.46 58.40 0.67
CA ARG A 3 -21.61 58.26 1.55
C ARG A 3 -21.17 57.52 2.81
N LEU A 4 -21.21 58.21 3.95
CA LEU A 4 -20.80 57.66 5.25
C LEU A 4 -22.04 57.38 6.09
N ALA A 5 -22.14 56.17 6.63
CA ALA A 5 -23.03 55.84 7.71
C ALA A 5 -22.18 55.46 8.96
N ASP A 6 -22.29 56.25 9.99
CA ASP A 6 -21.54 56.04 11.25
C ASP A 6 -22.55 55.70 12.36
N ILE A 7 -22.42 54.48 12.90
CA ILE A 7 -23.32 53.95 13.93
C ILE A 7 -22.47 53.72 15.19
N ALA A 8 -22.60 54.55 16.16
CA ALA A 8 -21.85 54.40 17.43
C ALA A 8 -22.17 53.08 18.14
N SER A 9 -23.44 52.70 18.16
CA SER A 9 -23.88 51.41 18.69
C SER A 9 -25.25 50.98 18.10
N ALA A 10 -25.38 49.69 17.84
CA ALA A 10 -26.64 49.06 17.46
C ALA A 10 -26.89 47.78 18.24
N GLU A 11 -28.12 47.55 18.62
CA GLU A 11 -28.54 46.26 19.26
C GLU A 11 -29.70 45.66 18.45
N LEU A 12 -29.56 44.40 18.10
CA LEU A 12 -30.56 43.60 17.43
C LEU A 12 -30.94 42.43 18.32
N THR A 13 -32.23 42.32 18.68
CA THR A 13 -32.71 41.29 19.56
C THR A 13 -33.92 40.60 18.97
N GLY A 14 -33.98 39.28 18.96
CA GLY A 14 -35.11 38.48 18.50
C GLY A 14 -35.35 38.56 16.99
N GLY A 15 -34.33 38.76 16.16
CA GLY A 15 -34.47 38.91 14.70
C GLY A 15 -34.50 37.59 13.96
N ASP A 16 -35.42 37.47 12.98
CA ASP A 16 -35.42 36.40 11.98
C ASP A 16 -35.32 37.01 10.58
N ILE A 17 -34.21 36.72 9.90
CA ILE A 17 -33.88 37.27 8.59
C ILE A 17 -33.77 36.12 7.59
N ALA A 18 -34.64 36.11 6.59
CA ALA A 18 -34.60 35.12 5.51
C ALA A 18 -34.33 35.81 4.17
N ILE A 19 -33.31 35.34 3.47
CA ILE A 19 -32.95 35.80 2.14
C ILE A 19 -33.11 34.65 1.14
N MET A 20 -33.86 34.88 0.06
CA MET A 20 -33.97 33.98 -1.05
C MET A 20 -33.31 34.62 -2.28
N LEU A 21 -32.26 34.01 -2.77
CA LEU A 21 -31.60 34.50 -3.99
C LEU A 21 -32.45 34.13 -5.22
N GLY A 22 -32.86 35.11 -6.01
CA GLY A 22 -33.60 34.91 -7.26
C GLY A 22 -32.76 34.17 -8.32
N LYS A 23 -33.41 33.57 -9.33
CA LYS A 23 -32.67 33.10 -10.52
C LYS A 23 -31.99 34.30 -11.16
N PRO A 24 -30.71 34.20 -11.59
CA PRO A 24 -30.15 35.23 -12.45
C PRO A 24 -31.03 35.30 -13.71
N GLU A 25 -31.66 36.42 -13.93
CA GLU A 25 -32.31 36.69 -15.21
C GLU A 25 -31.22 36.64 -16.28
N THR A 26 -31.43 35.84 -17.32
CA THR A 26 -30.54 35.86 -18.48
C THR A 26 -30.59 37.31 -19.02
N PRO A 27 -29.47 38.03 -19.15
CA PRO A 27 -29.51 39.40 -19.63
C PRO A 27 -30.09 39.40 -21.05
N ALA A 28 -31.30 39.90 -21.20
CA ALA A 28 -31.78 40.36 -22.49
C ALA A 28 -30.99 41.64 -22.80
N ASP A 29 -30.18 41.57 -23.85
CA ASP A 29 -29.49 42.66 -24.55
C ASP A 29 -28.82 43.77 -23.71
N THR A 30 -27.50 43.71 -23.66
CA THR A 30 -26.53 44.82 -23.73
C THR A 30 -26.99 46.21 -23.25
N VAL A 31 -27.14 46.34 -21.96
CA VAL A 31 -26.75 47.58 -21.31
C VAL A 31 -25.54 47.22 -20.44
N ALA A 32 -24.38 47.80 -20.73
CA ALA A 32 -23.19 47.68 -19.88
C ALA A 32 -23.65 47.97 -18.44
N ALA A 33 -23.67 46.96 -17.60
CA ALA A 33 -23.94 47.12 -16.17
C ALA A 33 -22.92 48.14 -15.67
N ASP A 34 -23.39 49.31 -15.29
CA ASP A 34 -22.58 50.34 -14.68
C ASP A 34 -22.03 49.76 -13.35
N THR A 35 -20.85 49.18 -13.38
CA THR A 35 -20.16 48.62 -12.24
C THR A 35 -19.57 49.72 -11.37
N THR A 36 -20.30 50.84 -11.21
CA THR A 36 -19.92 51.87 -10.26
C THR A 36 -19.98 51.24 -8.87
N SER A 37 -18.80 51.07 -8.25
CA SER A 37 -18.67 50.67 -6.86
C SER A 37 -19.60 51.53 -5.99
N LEU A 38 -20.44 50.91 -5.17
CA LEU A 38 -21.32 51.64 -4.25
C LEU A 38 -20.45 52.48 -3.30
N PRO A 39 -20.49 53.83 -3.32
CA PRO A 39 -19.56 54.65 -2.58
C PRO A 39 -19.98 54.80 -1.09
N TRP A 40 -20.33 53.65 -0.47
CA TRP A 40 -20.74 53.64 0.94
C TRP A 40 -19.64 53.16 1.82
N LYS A 41 -19.40 53.91 2.90
CA LYS A 41 -18.57 53.51 4.03
C LYS A 41 -19.45 53.37 5.25
N LEU A 42 -19.47 52.18 5.82
CA LEU A 42 -20.27 51.82 7.01
C LEU A 42 -19.30 51.70 8.20
N LEU A 43 -19.51 52.49 9.22
CA LEU A 43 -18.77 52.35 10.47
C LEU A 43 -19.73 51.90 11.57
N ALA A 44 -19.33 50.91 12.38
CA ALA A 44 -20.06 50.46 13.54
C ALA A 44 -19.12 50.38 14.76
N GLY A 45 -19.32 51.22 15.72
CA GLY A 45 -18.55 51.21 16.96
C GLY A 45 -18.80 49.97 17.77
N ARG A 46 -20.08 49.60 17.96
CA ARG A 46 -20.49 48.38 18.66
C ARG A 46 -21.79 47.85 18.06
N LEU A 47 -21.79 46.56 17.70
CA LEU A 47 -22.99 45.81 17.33
C LEU A 47 -23.20 44.65 18.33
N LYS A 48 -24.37 44.61 18.97
CA LYS A 48 -24.78 43.52 19.85
C LYS A 48 -25.93 42.77 19.18
N LEU A 49 -25.80 41.46 19.16
CA LEU A 49 -26.77 40.52 18.57
C LEU A 49 -27.26 39.59 19.69
N THR A 50 -28.57 39.43 19.82
CA THR A 50 -29.17 38.55 20.82
C THR A 50 -30.32 37.79 20.18
N ASP A 51 -30.26 36.45 20.18
CA ASP A 51 -31.29 35.56 19.61
C ASP A 51 -31.62 35.86 18.16
N ILE A 52 -30.56 35.92 17.32
CA ILE A 52 -30.68 36.21 15.90
C ILE A 52 -30.71 34.91 15.11
N ARG A 53 -31.63 34.82 14.18
CA ARG A 53 -31.69 33.80 13.12
C ARG A 53 -31.50 34.43 11.78
N PHE A 54 -30.62 33.84 10.99
CA PHE A 54 -30.39 34.21 9.60
C PHE A 54 -30.43 32.98 8.73
N SER A 55 -31.17 33.04 7.63
CA SER A 55 -31.19 31.96 6.66
C SER A 55 -31.06 32.53 5.25
N MET A 56 -30.30 31.86 4.42
CA MET A 56 -30.15 32.16 3.00
C MET A 56 -30.27 30.89 2.19
N SER A 57 -31.09 30.91 1.16
CA SER A 57 -31.23 29.81 0.20
C SER A 57 -31.01 30.32 -1.22
N GLY A 58 -30.48 29.45 -2.08
CA GLY A 58 -30.31 29.77 -3.51
C GLY A 58 -31.64 29.81 -4.26
N SER A 59 -31.56 30.19 -5.53
CA SER A 59 -32.73 30.34 -6.43
C SER A 59 -33.52 29.05 -6.68
N SER A 60 -32.90 27.91 -6.45
CA SER A 60 -33.54 26.60 -6.30
C SER A 60 -33.40 26.18 -4.82
N PRO A 61 -34.47 25.70 -4.19
CA PRO A 61 -34.39 25.20 -2.79
C PRO A 61 -33.26 24.20 -2.57
N ASP A 62 -32.73 23.64 -3.65
CA ASP A 62 -31.78 22.56 -3.69
C ASP A 62 -30.32 23.00 -3.94
N SER A 63 -30.06 24.29 -4.23
CA SER A 63 -28.73 24.72 -4.67
C SER A 63 -27.77 25.09 -3.54
N MET A 64 -28.25 25.73 -2.50
CA MET A 64 -27.45 26.15 -1.34
C MET A 64 -28.36 26.46 -0.15
N ARG A 65 -27.97 26.08 1.03
CA ARG A 65 -28.60 26.48 2.29
C ARG A 65 -27.55 26.97 3.28
N LEU A 66 -27.62 28.24 3.62
CA LEU A 66 -26.88 28.83 4.73
C LEU A 66 -27.85 29.13 5.86
N GLY A 67 -27.57 28.65 7.05
CA GLY A 67 -28.33 28.96 8.25
C GLY A 67 -27.41 29.39 9.37
N VAL A 68 -27.79 30.42 10.11
CA VAL A 68 -27.11 30.87 11.32
C VAL A 68 -28.17 31.10 12.38
N ALA A 69 -28.05 30.43 13.52
CA ALA A 69 -28.81 30.73 14.71
C ALA A 69 -27.81 31.12 15.81
N LEU A 70 -27.87 32.34 16.30
CA LEU A 70 -26.88 32.89 17.22
C LEU A 70 -27.58 33.40 18.47
N GLN A 71 -27.25 32.80 19.62
CA GLN A 71 -27.80 33.26 20.90
C GLN A 71 -27.19 34.61 21.31
N SER A 72 -25.88 34.76 21.18
CA SER A 72 -25.23 36.02 21.56
C SER A 72 -24.03 36.32 20.65
N GLY A 73 -23.98 37.54 20.11
CA GLY A 73 -22.88 38.04 19.33
C GLY A 73 -22.53 39.49 19.72
N ARG A 74 -21.25 39.82 19.62
CA ARG A 74 -20.77 41.19 19.77
C ARG A 74 -19.69 41.42 18.73
N ILE A 75 -19.84 42.49 17.96
CA ILE A 75 -18.87 42.96 16.99
C ILE A 75 -18.53 44.38 17.39
N ALA A 76 -17.25 44.73 17.45
CA ALA A 76 -16.82 46.07 17.77
C ALA A 76 -15.77 46.58 16.78
N GLN A 77 -15.79 47.88 16.56
CA GLN A 77 -14.88 48.58 15.65
C GLN A 77 -14.93 48.02 14.22
N ALA A 78 -16.15 47.86 13.71
CA ALA A 78 -16.35 47.39 12.35
C ALA A 78 -16.38 48.55 11.35
N ALA A 79 -15.65 48.41 10.25
CA ALA A 79 -15.62 49.33 9.12
C ALA A 79 -15.76 48.53 7.83
N VAL A 80 -16.76 48.83 7.02
CA VAL A 80 -16.97 48.23 5.70
C VAL A 80 -16.96 49.36 4.67
N ASP A 81 -16.00 49.31 3.78
CA ASP A 81 -15.86 50.21 2.65
C ASP A 81 -16.22 49.46 1.35
N LEU A 82 -17.42 49.70 0.85
CA LEU A 82 -17.91 49.05 -0.36
C LEU A 82 -17.23 49.58 -1.63
N GLY A 83 -16.70 50.81 -1.58
CA GLY A 83 -15.97 51.43 -2.69
C GLY A 83 -14.62 50.81 -2.92
N THR A 84 -13.87 50.54 -1.83
CA THR A 84 -12.56 49.93 -1.88
C THR A 84 -12.59 48.43 -1.58
N GLN A 85 -13.75 47.87 -1.33
CA GLN A 85 -13.94 46.44 -0.99
C GLN A 85 -13.11 45.99 0.24
N GLN A 86 -13.18 46.81 1.30
CA GLN A 86 -12.47 46.53 2.54
C GLN A 86 -13.40 46.27 3.71
N VAL A 87 -13.11 45.27 4.50
CA VAL A 87 -13.74 44.97 5.78
C VAL A 87 -12.67 44.96 6.86
N ALA A 88 -12.81 45.79 7.84
CA ALA A 88 -11.95 45.80 9.05
C ALA A 88 -12.83 45.66 10.27
N VAL A 89 -12.51 44.70 11.15
CA VAL A 89 -13.23 44.46 12.40
C VAL A 89 -12.21 44.32 13.54
N GLY A 90 -12.35 45.11 14.59
CA GLY A 90 -11.49 44.97 15.76
C GLY A 90 -11.75 43.68 16.52
N THR A 91 -12.99 43.44 16.96
CA THR A 91 -13.30 42.25 17.76
C THR A 91 -14.62 41.62 17.33
N VAL A 92 -14.63 40.27 17.34
CA VAL A 92 -15.82 39.43 17.11
C VAL A 92 -15.94 38.42 18.25
N TYR A 93 -17.04 38.48 19.01
CA TYR A 93 -17.40 37.49 20.03
C TYR A 93 -18.70 36.80 19.64
N LEU A 94 -18.68 35.48 19.49
CA LEU A 94 -19.85 34.66 19.16
C LEU A 94 -20.02 33.56 20.21
N ARG A 95 -21.21 33.41 20.72
CA ARG A 95 -21.52 32.39 21.73
C ARG A 95 -22.81 31.68 21.39
N GLN A 96 -22.75 30.35 21.50
CA GLN A 96 -23.89 29.46 21.28
C GLN A 96 -24.55 29.74 19.95
N GLY A 97 -23.76 29.62 18.88
CA GLY A 97 -24.20 29.77 17.50
C GLY A 97 -24.27 28.41 16.81
N ASP A 98 -25.33 28.20 16.05
CA ASP A 98 -25.49 27.05 15.17
C ASP A 98 -25.34 27.50 13.72
N TYR A 99 -24.33 26.99 13.03
CA TYR A 99 -24.01 27.33 11.64
C TYR A 99 -24.30 26.12 10.75
N VAL A 100 -25.07 26.31 9.70
CA VAL A 100 -25.39 25.29 8.72
C VAL A 100 -24.98 25.79 7.34
N PHE A 101 -24.11 25.07 6.66
CA PHE A 101 -23.72 25.34 5.28
C PHE A 101 -23.82 24.07 4.46
N LEU A 102 -24.86 23.99 3.63
CA LEU A 102 -25.12 22.85 2.77
C LEU A 102 -25.18 23.28 1.31
N THR A 103 -24.50 22.55 0.43
CA THR A 103 -24.46 22.82 -1.00
C THR A 103 -24.91 21.61 -1.80
N ASP A 104 -25.49 21.82 -2.97
CA ASP A 104 -25.73 20.75 -3.94
C ASP A 104 -24.46 20.52 -4.78
N THR A 105 -23.73 19.46 -4.48
CA THR A 105 -22.54 19.05 -5.25
C THR A 105 -22.89 18.11 -6.41
N THR A 106 -24.14 17.73 -6.59
CA THR A 106 -24.54 16.74 -7.59
C THR A 106 -24.59 17.29 -9.02
N ARG A 107 -24.55 18.59 -9.19
CA ARG A 107 -24.49 19.26 -10.49
C ARG A 107 -23.08 19.78 -10.83
N VAL A 108 -22.08 18.92 -10.78
CA VAL A 108 -20.91 19.13 -11.62
C VAL A 108 -21.35 18.70 -13.02
N SER A 109 -21.77 19.64 -13.87
CA SER A 109 -21.90 19.40 -15.31
C SER A 109 -20.60 18.76 -15.78
N PRO A 110 -20.65 17.65 -16.55
CA PRO A 110 -19.45 17.16 -17.19
C PRO A 110 -18.89 18.31 -18.02
N ALA A 111 -17.70 18.74 -17.71
CA ALA A 111 -16.99 19.73 -18.50
C ALA A 111 -16.85 19.15 -19.91
N THR A 112 -17.75 19.55 -20.81
CA THR A 112 -17.45 19.59 -22.23
C THR A 112 -16.17 20.39 -22.34
N GLY A 113 -15.15 19.77 -22.93
CA GLY A 113 -13.78 20.23 -22.97
C GLY A 113 -13.56 21.53 -23.76
N ASP A 114 -14.11 22.61 -23.28
CA ASP A 114 -13.66 23.95 -23.63
C ASP A 114 -12.85 24.48 -22.44
N THR A 115 -11.60 24.75 -22.69
CA THR A 115 -10.69 25.52 -21.84
C THR A 115 -11.41 26.80 -21.40
N VAL A 116 -12.01 26.76 -20.21
CA VAL A 116 -12.44 27.98 -19.54
C VAL A 116 -11.18 28.72 -19.14
N THR A 117 -10.75 29.63 -20.01
CA THR A 117 -9.88 30.73 -19.58
C THR A 117 -10.58 31.37 -18.37
N PRO A 118 -9.90 31.48 -17.21
CA PRO A 118 -10.48 32.23 -16.11
C PRO A 118 -10.74 33.65 -16.64
N GLU A 119 -12.02 34.02 -16.76
CA GLU A 119 -12.36 35.43 -16.94
C GLU A 119 -11.72 36.17 -15.78
N THR A 120 -10.70 36.93 -16.05
CA THR A 120 -10.16 37.94 -15.14
C THR A 120 -11.29 38.97 -14.95
N SER A 121 -12.15 38.72 -13.95
CA SER A 121 -13.03 39.77 -13.48
C SER A 121 -12.14 40.86 -12.89
N ASP A 122 -12.16 42.05 -13.49
CA ASP A 122 -11.46 43.25 -13.02
C ASP A 122 -11.95 43.74 -11.64
N THR A 123 -12.65 42.90 -10.88
CA THR A 123 -13.09 43.20 -9.52
C THR A 123 -11.92 43.05 -8.57
N LEU A 124 -11.51 44.12 -7.92
CA LEU A 124 -10.51 44.09 -6.86
C LEU A 124 -10.92 43.08 -5.79
N PRO A 125 -9.99 42.17 -5.34
CA PRO A 125 -10.34 41.22 -4.31
C PRO A 125 -10.65 41.92 -2.99
N TRP A 126 -11.70 41.47 -2.29
CA TRP A 126 -12.02 41.94 -0.94
C TRP A 126 -10.85 41.81 -0.01
N ILE A 127 -10.59 42.87 0.75
CA ILE A 127 -9.63 42.86 1.85
C ILE A 127 -10.40 42.70 3.16
N ILE A 128 -10.17 41.58 3.83
CA ILE A 128 -10.79 41.29 5.12
C ILE A 128 -9.71 41.31 6.21
N ARG A 129 -9.93 42.09 7.26
CA ARG A 129 -9.06 42.15 8.42
C ARG A 129 -9.90 42.02 9.68
N VAL A 130 -9.55 41.06 10.55
CA VAL A 130 -10.17 40.94 11.86
C VAL A 130 -9.04 40.79 12.90
N ASP A 131 -9.00 41.70 13.88
CA ASP A 131 -7.91 41.71 14.83
C ASP A 131 -8.06 40.58 15.86
N HIS A 132 -9.28 40.36 16.37
CA HIS A 132 -9.56 39.29 17.36
C HIS A 132 -10.90 38.63 17.13
N VAL A 133 -10.91 37.29 17.15
CA VAL A 133 -12.14 36.46 17.10
C VAL A 133 -12.18 35.50 18.28
N GLN A 134 -13.28 35.50 18.99
CA GLN A 134 -13.55 34.52 20.04
C GLN A 134 -14.93 33.86 19.79
N ILE A 135 -14.90 32.56 19.60
CA ILE A 135 -16.08 31.71 19.41
C ILE A 135 -16.16 30.77 20.60
N THR A 136 -17.33 30.68 21.25
CA THR A 136 -17.51 29.86 22.44
C THR A 136 -18.77 29.02 22.33
N ASP A 137 -18.63 27.72 22.46
CA ASP A 137 -19.73 26.73 22.47
C ASP A 137 -20.65 26.84 21.26
N ASN A 138 -20.06 26.81 20.05
CA ASN A 138 -20.81 26.84 18.81
C ASN A 138 -20.88 25.47 18.15
N SER A 139 -21.75 25.33 17.17
CA SER A 139 -21.84 24.18 16.28
C SER A 139 -21.70 24.58 14.82
N LEU A 140 -21.19 23.69 13.98
CA LEU A 140 -21.06 23.86 12.55
C LEU A 140 -21.47 22.56 11.83
N LYS A 141 -22.39 22.68 10.89
CA LYS A 141 -22.76 21.62 9.98
C LYS A 141 -22.43 22.02 8.54
N TYR A 142 -21.51 21.29 7.94
CA TYR A 142 -21.05 21.49 6.55
C TYR A 142 -21.29 20.22 5.75
N GLY A 143 -21.80 20.33 4.54
CA GLY A 143 -21.97 19.16 3.71
C GLY A 143 -22.76 19.37 2.43
N SER A 144 -23.11 18.27 1.80
CA SER A 144 -24.03 18.22 0.67
C SER A 144 -25.47 18.09 1.16
N LEU A 145 -26.43 18.72 0.44
CA LEU A 145 -27.87 18.60 0.72
C LEU A 145 -28.37 17.16 0.55
N TYR A 146 -27.85 16.44 -0.42
CA TYR A 146 -28.32 15.09 -0.79
C TYR A 146 -27.27 13.99 -0.55
N GLY A 147 -26.05 14.35 -0.15
CA GLY A 147 -25.01 13.39 0.13
C GLY A 147 -25.29 12.56 1.38
N VAL A 148 -25.01 11.27 1.32
CA VAL A 148 -25.06 10.41 2.50
C VAL A 148 -23.69 10.45 3.18
N PRO A 149 -23.63 10.85 4.48
CA PRO A 149 -22.39 10.87 5.23
C PRO A 149 -21.76 9.50 5.33
N LYS A 150 -20.44 9.41 5.12
CA LYS A 150 -19.67 8.18 5.27
C LYS A 150 -19.40 7.87 6.74
N ALA A 151 -19.15 6.61 7.06
CA ALA A 151 -18.68 6.21 8.38
C ALA A 151 -17.27 6.77 8.64
N GLY A 152 -16.98 7.15 9.90
CA GLY A 152 -15.74 7.79 10.29
C GLY A 152 -15.70 9.28 9.94
N LEU A 153 -14.49 9.85 9.81
CA LEU A 153 -14.29 11.26 9.51
C LEU A 153 -14.53 11.52 8.01
N ASP A 154 -15.59 12.27 7.73
CA ASP A 154 -16.01 12.62 6.38
C ASP A 154 -15.88 14.12 6.16
N PHE A 155 -14.81 14.56 5.49
CA PHE A 155 -14.55 15.98 5.20
C PHE A 155 -15.59 16.61 4.27
N SER A 156 -16.39 15.81 3.56
CA SER A 156 -17.50 16.30 2.73
C SER A 156 -18.78 16.52 3.53
N HIS A 157 -18.85 15.99 4.75
CA HIS A 157 -20.02 16.08 5.64
C HIS A 157 -19.58 16.21 7.10
N LEU A 158 -19.13 17.39 7.47
CA LEU A 158 -18.67 17.69 8.83
C LEU A 158 -19.84 18.11 9.72
N ALA A 159 -19.88 17.57 10.93
CA ALA A 159 -20.81 18.01 11.97
C ALA A 159 -20.02 18.21 13.29
N VAL A 160 -19.65 19.47 13.48
CA VAL A 160 -18.84 19.93 14.60
C VAL A 160 -19.73 20.47 15.70
N SER A 161 -19.44 20.12 16.93
CA SER A 161 -20.08 20.61 18.15
C SER A 161 -19.04 21.07 19.16
N ARG A 162 -19.47 21.82 20.16
CA ARG A 162 -18.60 22.39 21.19
C ARG A 162 -17.38 23.12 20.60
N LEU A 163 -17.59 23.81 19.49
CA LEU A 163 -16.55 24.59 18.82
C LEU A 163 -16.20 25.81 19.67
N ASN A 164 -14.95 25.86 20.09
CA ASN A 164 -14.37 27.01 20.73
C ASN A 164 -13.13 27.43 19.93
N LEU A 165 -13.04 28.70 19.55
CA LEU A 165 -11.93 29.29 18.81
C LEU A 165 -11.54 30.62 19.43
N ALA A 166 -10.26 30.81 19.68
CA ALA A 166 -9.64 32.11 19.87
C ALA A 166 -8.56 32.28 18.77
N ALA A 167 -8.70 33.33 18.00
CA ALA A 167 -7.78 33.62 16.89
C ALA A 167 -7.56 35.13 16.74
N ASP A 168 -6.36 35.47 16.35
CA ASP A 168 -5.91 36.85 16.16
C ASP A 168 -5.39 37.06 14.74
N SER A 169 -5.27 38.36 14.36
CA SER A 169 -4.60 38.76 13.13
C SER A 169 -5.12 38.07 11.87
N ILE A 170 -6.44 37.87 11.77
CA ILE A 170 -7.05 37.28 10.58
C ILE A 170 -6.98 38.30 9.44
N TYR A 171 -6.35 37.91 8.35
CA TYR A 171 -6.19 38.72 7.16
C TYR A 171 -6.46 37.88 5.90
N ASN A 172 -7.24 38.44 4.99
CA ASN A 172 -7.44 37.88 3.66
C ASN A 172 -7.42 38.97 2.60
N ARG A 173 -6.69 38.77 1.51
CA ARG A 173 -6.72 39.58 0.29
C ARG A 173 -6.38 38.72 -0.91
N GLY A 174 -7.39 38.32 -1.66
CA GLY A 174 -7.19 37.38 -2.76
C GLY A 174 -6.57 36.07 -2.29
N SER A 175 -5.40 35.73 -2.81
CA SER A 175 -4.66 34.53 -2.39
C SER A 175 -3.87 34.71 -1.09
N ALA A 176 -3.70 35.95 -0.59
CA ALA A 176 -2.98 36.19 0.65
C ALA A 176 -3.91 35.95 1.85
N VAL A 177 -3.51 35.01 2.72
CA VAL A 177 -4.26 34.64 3.93
C VAL A 177 -3.30 34.60 5.11
N ARG A 178 -3.75 35.08 6.28
CA ARG A 178 -3.04 34.93 7.54
C ARG A 178 -4.04 34.71 8.67
N ILE A 179 -3.70 33.83 9.59
CA ILE A 179 -4.46 33.58 10.80
C ILE A 179 -3.53 33.07 11.91
N ASP A 180 -3.62 33.69 13.08
CA ASP A 180 -2.93 33.27 14.29
C ASP A 180 -3.99 32.63 15.20
N VAL A 181 -3.97 31.29 15.32
CA VAL A 181 -4.90 30.53 16.16
C VAL A 181 -4.24 30.29 17.50
N ASP A 182 -4.75 30.92 18.57
CA ASP A 182 -4.28 30.72 19.94
C ASP A 182 -4.84 29.44 20.53
N ARG A 183 -6.09 29.16 20.24
CA ARG A 183 -6.79 27.96 20.71
C ARG A 183 -7.98 27.61 19.82
N LEU A 184 -8.03 26.35 19.41
CA LEU A 184 -9.22 25.73 18.83
C LEU A 184 -9.50 24.42 19.56
N SER A 185 -10.76 24.20 19.96
CA SER A 185 -11.24 22.90 20.43
C SER A 185 -12.60 22.61 19.84
N LEU A 186 -12.89 21.34 19.58
CA LEU A 186 -14.13 20.90 18.96
C LEU A 186 -14.35 19.40 19.15
N GLU A 187 -15.58 18.98 18.95
CA GLU A 187 -15.96 17.58 18.77
C GLU A 187 -16.64 17.40 17.43
N GLU A 188 -16.29 16.36 16.71
CA GLU A 188 -16.87 16.01 15.43
C GLU A 188 -17.64 14.70 15.53
N ARG A 189 -18.72 14.58 14.75
CA ARG A 189 -19.66 13.44 14.74
C ARG A 189 -18.97 12.06 14.63
N SER A 190 -17.83 11.96 13.94
CA SER A 190 -17.06 10.73 13.82
C SER A 190 -16.43 10.24 15.12
N GLY A 191 -16.51 11.04 16.20
CA GLY A 191 -15.82 10.79 17.45
C GLY A 191 -14.48 11.51 17.59
N LEU A 192 -14.04 12.24 16.56
CA LEU A 192 -12.84 13.08 16.67
C LEU A 192 -13.07 14.17 17.73
N THR A 193 -12.22 14.18 18.75
CA THR A 193 -12.20 15.22 19.77
C THR A 193 -10.88 15.96 19.70
N VAL A 194 -10.91 17.20 19.22
CA VAL A 194 -9.78 18.11 19.28
C VAL A 194 -9.82 18.85 20.62
N ARG A 195 -8.92 18.47 21.55
CA ARG A 195 -8.81 19.12 22.86
C ARG A 195 -8.18 20.49 22.77
N SER A 196 -7.18 20.61 21.92
CA SER A 196 -6.53 21.89 21.62
C SER A 196 -5.78 21.84 20.29
N MET A 197 -5.93 22.88 19.51
CA MET A 197 -5.08 23.18 18.35
C MET A 197 -4.66 24.64 18.46
N LYS A 198 -3.39 24.92 18.17
CA LYS A 198 -2.85 26.28 18.05
C LYS A 198 -1.80 26.33 16.95
N GLY A 199 -1.53 27.52 16.44
CA GLY A 199 -0.50 27.72 15.43
C GLY A 199 -0.77 28.96 14.59
N ARG A 200 0.25 29.40 13.88
CA ARG A 200 0.17 30.52 12.95
C ARG A 200 0.29 30.02 11.52
N PHE A 201 -0.68 30.33 10.72
CA PHE A 201 -0.72 30.02 9.29
C PHE A 201 -0.67 31.29 8.48
N GLY A 202 0.09 31.28 7.40
CA GLY A 202 0.08 32.37 6.43
C GLY A 202 0.49 31.90 5.05
N MET A 203 -0.14 32.53 4.06
CA MET A 203 0.16 32.38 2.64
C MET A 203 0.09 33.75 1.98
N ASP A 204 1.07 34.06 1.15
CA ASP A 204 1.08 35.22 0.27
C ASP A 204 1.71 34.84 -1.09
N SER A 205 1.89 35.81 -1.97
CA SER A 205 2.51 35.60 -3.29
C SER A 205 3.97 35.15 -3.22
N ALA A 206 4.64 35.31 -2.08
CA ALA A 206 6.05 34.98 -1.91
C ALA A 206 6.25 33.66 -1.16
N ARG A 207 5.43 33.36 -0.15
CA ARG A 207 5.66 32.22 0.74
C ARG A 207 4.41 31.70 1.43
N LEU A 208 4.53 30.45 1.89
CA LEU A 208 3.61 29.78 2.81
C LEU A 208 4.36 29.49 4.10
N PHE A 209 3.67 29.57 5.23
CA PHE A 209 4.24 29.15 6.51
C PHE A 209 3.17 28.59 7.45
N LEU A 210 3.61 27.65 8.27
CA LEU A 210 2.90 27.11 9.42
C LEU A 210 3.90 27.10 10.57
N THR A 211 3.69 27.88 11.61
CA THR A 211 4.62 27.97 12.74
C THR A 211 3.93 27.68 14.05
N ASP A 212 4.67 27.07 14.98
CA ASP A 212 4.20 26.69 16.32
C ASP A 212 2.93 25.84 16.30
N PHE A 213 2.71 25.07 15.21
CA PHE A 213 1.51 24.21 15.11
C PHE A 213 1.58 23.11 16.15
N GLN A 214 0.53 23.00 16.94
CA GLN A 214 0.34 21.97 17.93
C GLN A 214 -1.12 21.52 17.88
N LEU A 215 -1.34 20.24 17.65
CA LEU A 215 -2.65 19.58 17.70
C LEU A 215 -2.63 18.53 18.80
N ARG A 216 -3.64 18.54 19.67
CA ARG A 216 -3.91 17.48 20.63
C ARG A 216 -5.34 17.02 20.48
N THR A 217 -5.50 15.76 20.19
CA THR A 217 -6.81 15.10 20.20
C THR A 217 -7.10 14.44 21.54
N ALA A 218 -8.02 13.49 21.59
CA ALA A 218 -8.28 12.71 22.80
C ALA A 218 -7.04 11.90 23.24
N SER A 219 -6.32 11.31 22.31
CA SER A 219 -5.21 10.37 22.58
C SER A 219 -3.95 10.65 21.77
N SER A 220 -4.01 11.50 20.74
CA SER A 220 -2.87 11.79 19.85
C SER A 220 -2.35 13.22 20.01
N SER A 221 -1.10 13.42 19.61
CA SER A 221 -0.50 14.76 19.53
C SER A 221 0.36 14.92 18.28
N VAL A 222 0.29 16.09 17.65
CA VAL A 222 1.10 16.46 16.49
C VAL A 222 1.69 17.85 16.70
N ARG A 223 2.97 18.02 16.38
CA ARG A 223 3.66 19.32 16.30
C ARG A 223 4.28 19.44 14.93
N ALA A 224 4.14 20.62 14.32
CA ALA A 224 4.71 20.87 13.01
C ALA A 224 5.13 22.32 12.85
N ASP A 225 6.25 22.51 12.15
CA ASP A 225 6.70 23.80 11.63
C ASP A 225 7.00 23.61 10.14
N ALA A 226 6.44 24.46 9.31
CA ALA A 226 6.63 24.38 7.86
C ALA A 226 6.83 25.78 7.29
N SER A 227 7.69 25.89 6.29
CA SER A 227 7.82 27.10 5.47
C SER A 227 8.20 26.70 4.05
N ALA A 228 7.62 27.37 3.07
CA ALA A 228 7.93 27.17 1.66
C ALA A 228 7.78 28.46 0.87
N ASP A 229 8.54 28.59 -0.22
CA ASP A 229 8.28 29.62 -1.23
C ASP A 229 6.94 29.33 -1.91
N ALA A 230 6.15 30.35 -2.25
CA ALA A 230 4.84 30.16 -2.89
C ALA A 230 4.93 29.38 -4.20
N SER A 231 6.04 29.49 -4.91
CA SER A 231 6.32 28.71 -6.14
C SER A 231 6.39 27.19 -5.95
N VAL A 232 6.28 26.69 -4.71
CA VAL A 232 6.09 25.24 -4.45
C VAL A 232 4.74 24.75 -5.00
N LEU A 233 3.73 25.62 -5.03
CA LEU A 233 2.40 25.31 -5.59
C LEU A 233 2.47 25.07 -7.10
N ASP A 234 3.38 25.78 -7.77
CA ASP A 234 3.66 25.64 -9.21
C ASP A 234 4.71 24.53 -9.50
N ARG A 235 5.08 23.76 -8.46
CA ARG A 235 6.11 22.70 -8.52
C ARG A 235 7.47 23.18 -9.02
N SER A 236 7.82 24.46 -8.78
CA SER A 236 9.11 25.00 -9.18
C SER A 236 10.27 24.25 -8.49
N PRO A 237 11.25 23.71 -9.23
CA PRO A 237 12.37 23.00 -8.62
C PRO A 237 13.23 23.86 -7.69
N GLN A 238 13.24 25.18 -7.87
CA GLN A 238 13.97 26.14 -7.05
C GLN A 238 13.22 26.53 -5.78
N ALA A 239 11.91 26.24 -5.67
CA ALA A 239 11.11 26.55 -4.51
C ALA A 239 11.70 25.92 -3.26
N ARG A 240 12.09 26.77 -2.31
CA ARG A 240 12.62 26.34 -1.02
C ARG A 240 11.50 25.82 -0.14
N LEU A 241 11.80 24.78 0.63
CA LEU A 241 10.89 24.27 1.64
C LEU A 241 11.66 23.77 2.87
N ARG A 242 11.00 23.90 4.01
CA ARG A 242 11.41 23.30 5.28
C ARG A 242 10.17 22.77 5.98
N LEU A 243 10.26 21.56 6.51
CA LEU A 243 9.22 20.94 7.31
C LEU A 243 9.86 20.22 8.48
N SER A 244 9.38 20.49 9.67
CA SER A 244 9.68 19.70 10.88
C SER A 244 8.36 19.15 11.42
N LEU A 245 8.30 17.85 11.64
CA LEU A 245 7.11 17.15 12.12
C LEU A 245 7.48 16.23 13.28
N LYS A 246 6.67 16.26 14.35
CA LYS A 246 6.70 15.28 15.43
C LYS A 246 5.27 14.87 15.77
N ALA A 247 5.01 13.59 15.80
CA ALA A 247 3.68 13.05 16.06
C ALA A 247 3.75 11.82 16.98
N ASP A 248 2.86 11.80 17.95
CA ASP A 248 2.51 10.64 18.75
C ASP A 248 1.03 10.35 18.47
N VAL A 249 0.75 9.28 17.74
CA VAL A 249 -0.57 8.97 17.21
C VAL A 249 -1.09 7.68 17.82
N ASP A 250 -2.21 7.75 18.51
CA ASP A 250 -2.91 6.57 19.01
C ASP A 250 -3.58 5.82 17.85
N LEU A 251 -3.11 4.61 17.57
CA LEU A 251 -3.60 3.84 16.42
C LEU A 251 -5.08 3.45 16.53
N PRO A 252 -5.63 3.10 17.72
CA PRO A 252 -7.06 2.93 17.90
C PRO A 252 -7.89 4.16 17.51
N GLU A 253 -7.44 5.37 17.86
CA GLU A 253 -8.12 6.61 17.49
C GLU A 253 -8.18 6.77 15.96
N ILE A 254 -7.07 6.53 15.26
CA ILE A 254 -7.03 6.58 13.80
C ILE A 254 -7.90 5.49 13.15
N ALA A 255 -7.85 4.27 13.68
CA ALA A 255 -8.67 3.16 13.19
C ALA A 255 -10.17 3.39 13.39
N HIS A 256 -10.55 4.22 14.35
CA HIS A 256 -11.93 4.66 14.60
C HIS A 256 -12.34 5.76 13.60
N LEU A 257 -11.48 6.74 13.37
CA LEU A 257 -11.76 7.86 12.48
C LEU A 257 -11.75 7.47 10.99
N PHE A 258 -10.94 6.52 10.61
CA PHE A 258 -10.85 6.02 9.24
C PHE A 258 -11.27 4.55 9.22
N PRO A 259 -12.37 4.19 8.53
CA PRO A 259 -12.87 2.83 8.50
C PRO A 259 -11.81 1.87 7.96
N VAL A 260 -11.27 1.05 8.84
CA VAL A 260 -10.34 -0.04 8.51
C VAL A 260 -11.00 -1.37 8.84
N GLY A 261 -10.60 -2.44 8.14
CA GLY A 261 -11.10 -3.79 8.41
C GLY A 261 -10.78 -4.24 9.85
N ASP A 262 -11.57 -5.17 10.38
CA ASP A 262 -11.47 -5.64 11.78
C ASP A 262 -10.07 -6.18 12.13
N THR A 263 -9.41 -6.83 11.18
CA THR A 263 -8.03 -7.31 11.35
C THR A 263 -7.07 -6.17 11.69
N LEU A 264 -7.10 -5.07 10.92
CA LEU A 264 -6.23 -3.91 11.17
C LEU A 264 -6.62 -3.18 12.45
N ARG A 265 -7.91 -3.11 12.76
CA ARG A 265 -8.42 -2.52 14.02
C ARG A 265 -7.88 -3.28 15.23
N ASN A 266 -7.93 -4.61 15.20
CA ASN A 266 -7.39 -5.45 16.26
C ASN A 266 -5.88 -5.31 16.41
N LEU A 267 -5.16 -5.20 15.30
CA LEU A 267 -3.71 -4.96 15.29
C LEU A 267 -3.33 -3.59 15.86
N ALA A 268 -4.16 -2.58 15.65
CA ALA A 268 -3.96 -1.22 16.16
C ALA A 268 -4.22 -1.11 17.68
N ALA A 269 -4.97 -2.05 18.28
CA ALA A 269 -5.43 -1.98 19.66
C ALA A 269 -4.28 -1.77 20.66
N GLY A 270 -4.38 -0.70 21.46
CA GLY A 270 -3.41 -0.35 22.50
C GLY A 270 -2.03 0.09 22.01
N LYS A 271 -1.88 0.45 20.71
CA LYS A 271 -0.60 0.82 20.14
C LYS A 271 -0.54 2.30 19.76
N THR A 272 0.64 2.88 19.93
CA THR A 272 0.93 4.27 19.57
C THR A 272 2.02 4.30 18.50
N LEU A 273 1.78 5.04 17.42
CA LEU A 273 2.77 5.36 16.39
C LEU A 273 3.49 6.64 16.78
N ARG A 274 4.81 6.60 16.85
CA ARG A 274 5.68 7.77 16.97
C ARG A 274 6.29 8.07 15.62
N ALA A 275 6.20 9.31 15.18
CA ALA A 275 6.82 9.75 13.94
C ALA A 275 7.55 11.07 14.14
N GLY A 276 8.74 11.20 13.54
CA GLY A 276 9.52 12.41 13.49
C GLY A 276 10.16 12.55 12.13
N ALA A 277 10.14 13.76 11.55
CA ALA A 277 10.77 14.00 10.26
C ALA A 277 11.14 15.45 10.09
N ASP A 278 12.36 15.70 9.60
CA ASP A 278 12.85 17.02 9.23
C ASP A 278 13.27 17.01 7.75
N PHE A 279 12.59 17.83 6.95
CA PHE A 279 12.87 18.03 5.54
C PHE A 279 13.36 19.45 5.31
N SER A 280 14.37 19.62 4.45
CA SER A 280 14.87 20.95 4.11
C SER A 280 15.54 20.98 2.74
N GLY A 281 15.51 22.13 2.07
CA GLY A 281 16.15 22.31 0.78
C GLY A 281 15.25 22.99 -0.22
N THR A 282 15.35 22.57 -1.47
CA THR A 282 14.45 22.98 -2.56
C THR A 282 13.64 21.78 -3.05
N LEU A 283 12.54 22.04 -3.76
CA LEU A 283 11.73 20.98 -4.36
C LEU A 283 12.56 20.14 -5.35
N GLY A 284 13.54 20.76 -6.03
CA GLY A 284 14.50 20.07 -6.90
C GLY A 284 15.63 19.34 -6.14
N ARG A 285 15.89 19.67 -4.87
CA ARG A 285 16.91 19.00 -4.05
C ARG A 285 16.51 19.02 -2.58
N LEU A 286 15.94 17.92 -2.14
CA LEU A 286 15.39 17.74 -0.80
C LEU A 286 16.36 16.93 0.08
N ARG A 287 16.75 17.49 1.20
CA ARG A 287 17.48 16.80 2.25
C ARG A 287 16.47 16.27 3.27
N ILE A 288 16.57 15.01 3.60
CA ILE A 288 15.86 14.33 4.67
C ILE A 288 16.88 14.16 5.81
N ALA A 289 16.72 14.89 6.90
CA ALA A 289 17.38 14.57 8.15
C ALA A 289 16.68 13.31 8.74
N PRO A 290 17.24 12.60 9.72
CA PRO A 290 16.65 11.35 10.14
C PRO A 290 15.15 11.46 10.37
N ALA A 291 14.39 10.80 9.47
CA ALA A 291 12.95 10.64 9.60
C ALA A 291 12.72 9.29 10.27
N GLU A 292 12.03 9.28 11.40
CA GLU A 292 11.82 8.10 12.22
C GLU A 292 10.34 7.81 12.35
N VAL A 293 10.00 6.53 12.21
CA VAL A 293 8.66 6.01 12.48
C VAL A 293 8.81 4.79 13.37
N ALA A 294 8.13 4.77 14.51
CA ALA A 294 8.24 3.68 15.46
C ALA A 294 6.88 3.34 16.08
N VAL A 295 6.63 2.06 16.22
CA VAL A 295 5.59 1.50 17.10
C VAL A 295 6.32 0.73 18.20
N PRO A 296 6.40 1.27 19.43
CA PRO A 296 7.19 0.68 20.51
C PRO A 296 6.88 -0.80 20.74
N GLY A 297 7.93 -1.63 20.84
CA GLY A 297 7.83 -3.08 21.02
C GLY A 297 7.40 -3.85 19.76
N ILE A 298 7.29 -3.19 18.61
CA ILE A 298 6.93 -3.82 17.34
C ILE A 298 7.98 -3.54 16.28
N ALA A 299 8.18 -2.25 15.95
CA ALA A 299 9.09 -1.86 14.90
C ALA A 299 9.53 -0.41 15.04
N SER A 300 10.74 -0.13 14.60
CA SER A 300 11.23 1.22 14.33
C SER A 300 11.90 1.27 12.97
N LEU A 301 11.67 2.35 12.24
CA LEU A 301 12.25 2.60 10.93
C LEU A 301 12.83 4.01 10.90
N SER A 302 14.06 4.16 10.43
CA SER A 302 14.74 5.43 10.24
C SER A 302 15.20 5.58 8.80
N LEU A 303 14.97 6.74 8.21
CA LEU A 303 15.33 7.10 6.84
C LEU A 303 16.04 8.44 6.83
N ASP A 304 17.20 8.53 6.22
CA ASP A 304 17.91 9.79 6.01
C ASP A 304 18.58 9.86 4.63
N GLY A 305 18.84 11.08 4.16
CA GLY A 305 19.53 11.24 2.89
C GLY A 305 19.17 12.49 2.10
N THR A 306 19.37 12.39 0.79
CA THR A 306 19.07 13.48 -0.15
C THR A 306 18.39 12.93 -1.39
N LEU A 307 17.33 13.58 -1.83
CA LEU A 307 16.65 13.35 -3.10
C LEU A 307 16.83 14.56 -4.01
N VAL A 308 17.05 14.33 -5.28
CA VAL A 308 17.12 15.32 -6.33
C VAL A 308 16.02 15.01 -7.33
N SER A 309 15.27 16.01 -7.74
CA SER A 309 14.07 15.91 -8.60
C SER A 309 13.04 14.88 -8.12
N PRO A 310 12.62 14.89 -6.84
CA PRO A 310 11.69 13.89 -6.31
C PRO A 310 10.30 13.93 -6.97
N THR A 311 9.95 15.04 -7.60
CA THR A 311 8.68 15.23 -8.33
C THR A 311 8.73 14.74 -9.78
N GLU A 312 9.91 14.41 -10.29
CA GLU A 312 10.15 13.93 -11.65
C GLU A 312 10.78 12.53 -11.61
N PRO A 313 9.99 11.45 -11.62
CA PRO A 313 10.49 10.08 -11.42
C PRO A 313 11.60 9.66 -12.41
N GLU A 314 11.58 10.21 -13.61
CA GLU A 314 12.58 9.91 -14.66
C GLU A 314 13.94 10.60 -14.40
N ARG A 315 13.94 11.69 -13.64
CA ARG A 315 15.13 12.46 -13.26
C ARG A 315 15.52 12.26 -11.80
N LEU A 316 14.79 11.39 -11.10
CA LEU A 316 15.06 11.11 -9.71
C LEU A 316 16.49 10.64 -9.54
N SER A 317 17.23 11.37 -8.71
CA SER A 317 18.54 10.95 -8.24
C SER A 317 18.69 11.22 -6.74
N GLY A 318 19.69 10.62 -6.13
CA GLY A 318 19.92 10.82 -4.71
C GLY A 318 20.48 9.60 -3.99
N ASN A 319 20.54 9.71 -2.68
CA ASN A 319 21.02 8.65 -1.81
C ASN A 319 20.23 8.67 -0.51
N LEU A 320 19.57 7.55 -0.23
CA LEU A 320 18.82 7.32 1.01
C LEU A 320 19.49 6.20 1.80
N ARG A 321 19.55 6.37 3.10
CA ARG A 321 19.94 5.33 4.06
C ARG A 321 18.72 4.92 4.87
N LEU A 322 18.54 3.61 4.99
CA LEU A 322 17.44 2.99 5.70
C LEU A 322 17.98 2.15 6.86
N LYS A 323 17.39 2.28 8.02
CA LYS A 323 17.62 1.39 9.16
C LYS A 323 16.28 0.99 9.75
N GLY A 324 16.14 -0.29 10.10
CA GLY A 324 14.95 -0.82 10.74
C GLY A 324 15.30 -1.79 11.84
N LEU A 325 14.53 -1.77 12.90
CA LEU A 325 14.51 -2.77 13.95
C LEU A 325 13.07 -3.25 14.08
N PHE A 326 12.88 -4.55 13.99
CA PHE A 326 11.58 -5.19 14.08
C PHE A 326 11.58 -6.15 15.25
N ASP A 327 11.07 -5.68 16.38
CA ASP A 327 11.06 -6.43 17.64
C ASP A 327 10.07 -7.60 17.59
N ASP A 328 8.86 -7.37 17.02
CA ASP A 328 7.84 -8.41 16.90
C ASP A 328 6.90 -8.14 15.71
N LEU A 329 7.13 -8.84 14.62
CA LEU A 329 6.28 -8.80 13.41
C LEU A 329 5.35 -10.02 13.30
N GLY A 330 5.19 -10.82 14.35
CA GLY A 330 4.38 -12.04 14.32
C GLY A 330 2.95 -11.84 13.80
N PHE A 331 2.37 -10.65 14.05
CA PHE A 331 1.04 -10.28 13.57
C PHE A 331 0.92 -10.20 12.04
N VAL A 332 2.02 -9.97 11.31
CA VAL A 332 1.99 -9.87 9.83
C VAL A 332 1.53 -11.18 9.20
N THR A 333 1.74 -12.31 9.88
CA THR A 333 1.25 -13.61 9.40
C THR A 333 -0.27 -13.64 9.23
N VAL A 334 -1.02 -12.86 10.03
CA VAL A 334 -2.48 -12.76 9.94
C VAL A 334 -2.94 -12.12 8.61
N LEU A 335 -2.07 -11.32 7.98
CA LEU A 335 -2.34 -10.64 6.70
C LEU A 335 -2.12 -11.56 5.49
N LEU A 336 -1.53 -12.74 5.68
CA LEU A 336 -1.36 -13.71 4.60
C LEU A 336 -2.72 -14.25 4.13
N PRO A 337 -3.01 -14.27 2.82
CA PRO A 337 -4.31 -14.67 2.31
C PRO A 337 -4.60 -16.17 2.50
N ASP A 338 -3.55 -17.00 2.48
CA ASP A 338 -3.66 -18.46 2.61
C ASP A 338 -3.48 -18.90 4.07
N THR A 339 -4.51 -19.56 4.61
CA THR A 339 -4.50 -20.10 5.97
C THR A 339 -3.46 -21.20 6.17
N SER A 340 -3.14 -21.98 5.12
CA SER A 340 -2.11 -23.02 5.19
C SER A 340 -0.71 -22.41 5.35
N LEU A 341 -0.41 -21.36 4.61
CA LEU A 341 0.82 -20.59 4.75
C LEU A 341 0.91 -19.91 6.13
N ARG A 342 -0.21 -19.35 6.60
CA ARG A 342 -0.30 -18.68 7.91
C ARG A 342 0.11 -19.60 9.06
N ASN A 343 -0.24 -20.88 8.98
CA ASN A 343 0.09 -21.89 9.99
C ASN A 343 1.51 -22.47 9.86
N ARG A 344 2.18 -22.24 8.75
CA ARG A 344 3.54 -22.72 8.47
C ARG A 344 4.61 -21.66 8.70
N VAL A 345 4.27 -20.38 8.42
CA VAL A 345 5.20 -19.26 8.53
C VAL A 345 5.22 -18.71 9.94
N SER A 346 6.39 -18.49 10.48
CA SER A 346 6.65 -17.76 11.72
C SER A 346 7.61 -16.62 11.41
N ILE A 347 7.41 -15.45 11.98
CA ILE A 347 8.35 -14.33 11.81
C ILE A 347 9.19 -14.24 13.07
N PRO A 348 10.52 -14.36 12.98
CA PRO A 348 11.42 -14.20 14.11
C PRO A 348 11.31 -12.80 14.73
N LYS A 349 11.70 -12.69 15.98
CA LYS A 349 11.86 -11.41 16.68
C LYS A 349 13.23 -10.80 16.40
N ASP A 350 13.39 -9.52 16.71
CA ASP A 350 14.67 -8.80 16.68
C ASP A 350 15.33 -8.77 15.29
N ILE A 351 14.52 -8.71 14.23
CA ILE A 351 15.01 -8.57 12.86
C ILE A 351 15.58 -7.16 12.66
N ARG A 352 16.80 -7.08 12.18
CA ARG A 352 17.47 -5.82 11.84
C ARG A 352 17.56 -5.65 10.33
N LEU A 353 17.16 -4.48 9.86
CA LEU A 353 17.23 -4.06 8.47
C LEU A 353 18.20 -2.88 8.36
N SER A 354 19.13 -2.94 7.44
CA SER A 354 19.95 -1.79 7.06
C SER A 354 20.08 -1.72 5.54
N GLY A 355 20.21 -0.53 5.00
CA GLY A 355 20.36 -0.43 3.57
C GLY A 355 20.58 0.98 3.06
N THR A 356 20.94 1.03 1.79
CA THR A 356 21.05 2.26 1.01
C THR A 356 20.29 2.11 -0.31
N LEU A 357 19.63 3.17 -0.72
CA LEU A 357 19.06 3.30 -2.05
C LEU A 357 19.70 4.50 -2.72
N LYS A 358 20.57 4.24 -3.68
CA LYS A 358 21.08 5.28 -4.57
C LYS A 358 20.23 5.31 -5.83
N ALA A 359 19.93 6.50 -6.31
CA ALA A 359 19.25 6.71 -7.58
C ALA A 359 20.10 7.66 -8.43
N ASP A 360 20.20 7.38 -9.72
CA ASP A 360 20.89 8.22 -10.69
C ASP A 360 20.13 8.18 -12.02
N THR A 361 19.48 9.29 -12.36
CA THR A 361 18.79 9.53 -13.64
C THR A 361 17.94 8.34 -14.10
N GLY A 362 17.02 7.88 -13.23
CA GLY A 362 16.11 6.76 -13.51
C GLY A 362 16.67 5.37 -13.19
N THR A 363 17.97 5.25 -12.92
CA THR A 363 18.59 3.99 -12.48
C THR A 363 18.64 3.93 -10.95
N LEU A 364 18.19 2.84 -10.38
CA LEU A 364 18.17 2.58 -8.94
C LEU A 364 19.25 1.55 -8.56
N TYR A 365 19.95 1.81 -7.46
CA TYR A 365 20.98 0.94 -6.90
C TYR A 365 20.63 0.60 -5.44
N PRO A 366 19.73 -0.35 -5.20
CA PRO A 366 19.44 -0.83 -3.85
C PRO A 366 20.60 -1.67 -3.31
N ALA A 367 20.90 -1.48 -2.02
CA ALA A 367 21.73 -2.37 -1.23
C ALA A 367 21.10 -2.50 0.14
N VAL A 368 20.56 -3.68 0.45
CA VAL A 368 19.75 -3.93 1.66
C VAL A 368 20.27 -5.20 2.35
N GLU A 369 20.40 -5.13 3.65
CA GLU A 369 20.81 -6.22 4.51
C GLU A 369 19.75 -6.48 5.58
N LEU A 370 19.39 -7.73 5.73
CA LEU A 370 18.49 -8.24 6.75
C LEU A 370 19.23 -9.20 7.66
N ALA A 371 19.38 -8.85 8.94
CA ALA A 371 20.03 -9.68 9.93
C ALA A 371 18.99 -10.31 10.86
N VAL A 372 19.11 -11.61 11.08
CA VAL A 372 18.28 -12.41 11.98
C VAL A 372 19.19 -13.34 12.78
N ASP A 373 19.18 -13.23 14.10
CA ASP A 373 20.14 -13.91 14.97
C ASP A 373 21.58 -13.62 14.52
N SER A 374 22.34 -14.65 14.13
CA SER A 374 23.69 -14.53 13.55
C SER A 374 23.70 -14.64 12.01
N GLY A 375 22.54 -14.77 11.37
CA GLY A 375 22.42 -14.92 9.94
C GLY A 375 22.20 -13.58 9.24
N LEU A 376 22.71 -13.48 8.01
CA LEU A 376 22.61 -12.30 7.17
C LEU A 376 22.03 -12.67 5.81
N LEU A 377 21.07 -11.89 5.34
CA LEU A 377 20.57 -11.89 3.97
C LEU A 377 20.85 -10.51 3.36
N ALA A 378 21.66 -10.45 2.32
CA ALA A 378 22.00 -9.21 1.65
C ALA A 378 21.53 -9.23 0.19
N VAL A 379 20.94 -8.14 -0.25
CA VAL A 379 20.53 -7.90 -1.64
C VAL A 379 21.20 -6.64 -2.14
N LYS A 380 21.91 -6.73 -3.24
CA LYS A 380 22.47 -5.59 -3.98
C LYS A 380 21.99 -5.65 -5.40
N GLY A 381 21.75 -4.50 -6.02
CA GLY A 381 21.26 -4.51 -7.39
C GLY A 381 21.42 -3.19 -8.12
N MET A 382 21.06 -3.26 -9.36
CA MET A 382 20.88 -2.13 -10.28
C MET A 382 19.60 -2.38 -11.08
N LEU A 383 18.77 -1.36 -11.20
CA LEU A 383 17.55 -1.37 -11.99
C LEU A 383 17.43 -0.08 -12.79
N ASP A 384 17.57 -0.18 -14.09
CA ASP A 384 17.25 0.90 -15.03
C ASP A 384 15.77 0.82 -15.40
N ARG A 385 14.99 1.80 -14.97
CA ARG A 385 13.53 1.82 -15.14
C ARG A 385 13.09 2.07 -16.58
N GLN A 386 13.93 2.70 -17.42
CA GLN A 386 13.59 3.01 -18.81
C GLN A 386 13.84 1.83 -19.73
N THR A 387 14.96 1.15 -19.52
CA THR A 387 15.36 0.02 -20.35
C THR A 387 14.97 -1.32 -19.78
N GLU A 388 14.42 -1.33 -18.54
CA GLU A 388 14.10 -2.52 -17.75
C GLU A 388 15.30 -3.46 -17.55
N ARG A 389 16.51 -2.91 -17.65
CA ARG A 389 17.73 -3.67 -17.35
C ARG A 389 17.93 -3.77 -15.86
N TYR A 390 18.29 -4.95 -15.41
CA TYR A 390 18.57 -5.19 -14.00
C TYR A 390 19.80 -6.07 -13.83
N ARG A 391 20.45 -5.87 -12.69
CA ARG A 391 21.43 -6.78 -12.12
C ARG A 391 21.10 -6.92 -10.64
N ALA A 392 21.08 -8.13 -10.13
CA ALA A 392 20.83 -8.41 -8.74
C ALA A 392 21.81 -9.47 -8.22
N GLU A 393 22.31 -9.24 -7.03
CA GLU A 393 23.07 -10.18 -6.25
C GLU A 393 22.35 -10.35 -4.91
N LEU A 394 22.02 -11.60 -4.54
CA LEU A 394 21.47 -11.96 -3.26
C LEU A 394 22.42 -12.96 -2.61
N THR A 395 22.87 -12.63 -1.40
CA THR A 395 23.71 -13.50 -0.59
C THR A 395 23.03 -13.82 0.72
N ALA A 396 23.05 -15.09 1.11
CA ALA A 396 22.63 -15.53 2.43
C ALA A 396 23.85 -16.15 3.13
N GLU A 397 24.14 -15.67 4.33
CA GLU A 397 25.21 -16.19 5.16
C GLU A 397 24.59 -16.73 6.45
N ARG A 398 24.64 -18.06 6.63
CA ARG A 398 24.06 -18.75 7.80
C ARG A 398 22.64 -18.27 8.15
N PHE A 399 21.84 -17.93 7.15
CA PHE A 399 20.51 -17.35 7.34
C PHE A 399 19.55 -18.42 7.89
N PRO A 400 18.87 -18.16 9.03
CA PRO A 400 18.09 -19.18 9.72
C PRO A 400 16.70 -19.37 9.13
N VAL A 401 16.60 -20.01 7.95
CA VAL A 401 15.31 -20.23 7.25
C VAL A 401 14.32 -21.00 8.12
N GLY A 402 14.82 -21.93 8.94
CA GLY A 402 13.98 -22.70 9.86
C GLY A 402 13.25 -21.86 10.92
N ARG A 403 13.74 -20.65 11.22
CA ARG A 403 13.02 -19.72 12.11
C ARG A 403 11.75 -19.18 11.46
N PHE A 404 11.75 -19.09 10.12
CA PHE A 404 10.59 -18.65 9.35
C PHE A 404 9.63 -19.81 9.02
N LEU A 405 10.16 -21.02 8.87
CA LEU A 405 9.42 -22.25 8.53
C LEU A 405 9.73 -23.37 9.54
N PRO A 406 9.31 -23.23 10.81
CA PRO A 406 9.76 -24.13 11.89
C PRO A 406 9.24 -25.57 11.76
N LYS A 407 8.21 -25.79 10.94
CA LYS A 407 7.61 -27.12 10.72
C LYS A 407 8.22 -27.90 9.55
N ASP A 408 9.10 -27.28 8.78
CA ASP A 408 9.58 -27.85 7.51
C ASP A 408 10.98 -28.47 7.62
N SER A 409 11.48 -28.70 8.83
CA SER A 409 12.80 -29.30 9.11
C SER A 409 13.97 -28.57 8.42
N LEU A 410 13.81 -27.26 8.18
CA LEU A 410 14.83 -26.41 7.60
C LEU A 410 15.75 -25.84 8.69
N GLY A 411 17.02 -25.68 8.35
CA GLY A 411 18.03 -25.08 9.23
C GLY A 411 18.61 -23.79 8.64
N LEU A 412 19.93 -23.76 8.52
CA LEU A 412 20.66 -22.61 8.00
C LEU A 412 20.74 -22.65 6.47
N LEU A 413 20.72 -21.46 5.86
CA LEU A 413 20.94 -21.28 4.42
C LEU A 413 22.15 -20.38 4.20
N GLY A 414 23.10 -20.88 3.41
CA GLY A 414 24.20 -20.13 2.83
C GLY A 414 24.13 -20.26 1.31
N MET A 415 23.86 -19.15 0.61
CA MET A 415 23.75 -19.18 -0.84
C MET A 415 24.19 -17.86 -1.46
N ARG A 416 24.51 -17.90 -2.75
CA ARG A 416 24.71 -16.75 -3.61
C ARG A 416 23.88 -16.91 -4.88
N LEU A 417 23.04 -15.92 -5.16
CA LEU A 417 22.26 -15.82 -6.38
C LEU A 417 22.69 -14.54 -7.12
N GLU A 418 23.09 -14.69 -8.33
CA GLU A 418 23.34 -13.58 -9.26
C GLU A 418 22.34 -13.65 -10.41
N ALA A 419 21.76 -12.51 -10.77
CA ALA A 419 20.86 -12.39 -11.90
C ALA A 419 21.18 -11.11 -12.67
N ASP A 420 21.22 -11.22 -13.99
CA ASP A 420 21.46 -10.10 -14.92
C ASP A 420 20.46 -10.24 -16.07
N GLY A 421 19.78 -9.14 -16.43
CA GLY A 421 18.79 -9.29 -17.48
C GLY A 421 18.11 -7.99 -17.91
N ARG A 422 17.11 -8.18 -18.75
CA ARG A 422 16.19 -7.15 -19.25
C ARG A 422 14.78 -7.71 -19.35
N GLY A 423 13.79 -6.91 -18.94
CA GLY A 423 12.39 -7.30 -18.92
C GLY A 423 12.02 -8.16 -17.70
N PHE A 424 10.79 -8.04 -17.23
CA PHE A 424 10.31 -8.74 -16.02
C PHE A 424 9.26 -9.82 -16.34
N GLU A 425 8.84 -9.93 -17.59
CA GLU A 425 7.86 -10.91 -18.04
C GLU A 425 8.54 -12.12 -18.68
N PRO A 426 8.71 -13.23 -17.96
CA PRO A 426 9.48 -14.38 -18.46
C PRO A 426 8.95 -14.99 -19.76
N LEU A 427 7.66 -14.76 -20.06
CA LEU A 427 7.00 -15.28 -21.25
C LEU A 427 7.08 -14.34 -22.45
N ALA A 428 7.52 -13.10 -22.26
CA ALA A 428 7.71 -12.14 -23.35
C ALA A 428 9.01 -12.43 -24.09
N ALA A 429 8.96 -12.41 -25.41
CA ALA A 429 10.14 -12.64 -26.26
C ALA A 429 11.25 -11.58 -26.08
N SER A 430 10.88 -10.39 -25.61
CA SER A 430 11.81 -9.30 -25.31
C SER A 430 12.63 -9.54 -24.03
N THR A 431 12.19 -10.47 -23.16
CA THR A 431 12.88 -10.76 -21.91
C THR A 431 14.13 -11.60 -22.16
N ALA A 432 15.22 -11.16 -21.56
CA ALA A 432 16.48 -11.87 -21.55
C ALA A 432 17.04 -11.85 -20.12
N ALA A 433 17.44 -13.00 -19.61
CA ALA A 433 17.97 -13.10 -18.25
C ALA A 433 19.03 -14.21 -18.17
N ASP A 434 20.07 -13.95 -17.38
CA ASP A 434 21.02 -14.95 -16.90
C ASP A 434 20.90 -15.03 -15.39
N ALA A 435 20.89 -16.24 -14.85
CA ALA A 435 20.87 -16.50 -13.43
C ALA A 435 21.91 -17.55 -13.04
N SER A 436 22.61 -17.31 -11.95
CA SER A 436 23.53 -18.27 -11.33
C SER A 436 23.24 -18.37 -9.85
N LEU A 437 22.94 -19.57 -9.37
CA LEU A 437 22.72 -19.87 -7.96
C LEU A 437 23.79 -20.85 -7.49
N GLU A 438 24.43 -20.55 -6.38
CA GLU A 438 25.37 -21.43 -5.68
C GLU A 438 24.90 -21.59 -4.23
N ILE A 439 24.69 -22.84 -3.81
CA ILE A 439 24.32 -23.19 -2.44
C ILE A 439 25.56 -23.75 -1.75
N GLY A 440 26.11 -22.96 -0.83
CA GLY A 440 27.26 -23.35 -0.01
C GLY A 440 26.87 -24.10 1.28
N GLN A 441 25.63 -23.85 1.76
CA GLN A 441 25.04 -24.53 2.92
C GLN A 441 23.53 -24.51 2.78
N PHE A 442 22.87 -25.62 2.98
CA PHE A 442 21.41 -25.70 3.11
C PHE A 442 21.04 -26.88 4.01
N ASP A 443 20.75 -26.58 5.25
CA ASP A 443 20.38 -27.60 6.23
C ASP A 443 18.91 -27.98 6.05
N TYR A 444 18.66 -29.21 5.63
CA TYR A 444 17.33 -29.79 5.53
C TYR A 444 17.32 -31.21 6.14
N ASN A 445 16.35 -31.44 6.99
CA ASN A 445 16.17 -32.72 7.67
C ASN A 445 17.46 -33.27 8.35
N GLY A 446 18.30 -32.36 8.88
CA GLY A 446 19.54 -32.69 9.54
C GLY A 446 20.71 -33.05 8.63
N PHE A 447 20.58 -32.83 7.32
CA PHE A 447 21.66 -32.97 6.34
C PHE A 447 21.99 -31.62 5.69
N ASP A 448 23.29 -31.34 5.53
CA ASP A 448 23.78 -30.12 4.85
C ASP A 448 23.94 -30.37 3.35
N TYR A 449 23.01 -29.83 2.57
CA TYR A 449 22.99 -29.83 1.09
C TYR A 449 23.90 -28.73 0.55
N ARG A 450 25.20 -28.97 0.55
CA ARG A 450 26.22 -28.04 0.02
C ARG A 450 26.67 -28.43 -1.37
N GLY A 451 27.29 -27.46 -2.07
CA GLY A 451 27.88 -27.70 -3.39
C GLY A 451 26.85 -27.93 -4.50
N ILE A 452 25.67 -27.30 -4.36
CA ILE A 452 24.63 -27.31 -5.41
C ILE A 452 24.73 -26.03 -6.20
N GLY A 453 24.76 -26.15 -7.53
CA GLY A 453 24.78 -25.03 -8.46
C GLY A 453 23.65 -25.12 -9.48
N LEU A 454 23.11 -23.96 -9.85
CA LEU A 454 22.20 -23.78 -10.98
C LEU A 454 22.72 -22.62 -11.81
N LYS A 455 22.86 -22.83 -13.12
CA LYS A 455 23.06 -21.76 -14.11
C LYS A 455 21.92 -21.86 -15.11
N ALA A 456 21.28 -20.73 -15.41
CA ALA A 456 20.18 -20.66 -16.35
C ALA A 456 20.26 -19.40 -17.20
N ALA A 457 19.86 -19.49 -18.45
CA ALA A 457 19.75 -18.36 -19.38
C ALA A 457 18.41 -18.44 -20.11
N LEU A 458 17.76 -17.31 -20.23
CA LEU A 458 16.54 -17.12 -21.01
C LEU A 458 16.80 -16.11 -22.11
N ARG A 459 16.54 -16.47 -23.37
CA ARG A 459 16.71 -15.63 -24.55
C ARG A 459 15.61 -15.95 -25.56
N ASN A 460 14.87 -14.96 -26.01
CA ASN A 460 13.80 -15.14 -27.02
C ASN A 460 12.83 -16.30 -26.67
N ASN A 461 12.43 -16.40 -25.41
CA ASN A 461 11.63 -17.50 -24.87
C ASN A 461 12.34 -18.87 -24.80
N ASP A 462 13.59 -19.00 -25.24
CA ASP A 462 14.35 -20.24 -25.09
C ASP A 462 15.11 -20.20 -23.74
N LEU A 463 14.80 -21.22 -22.91
CA LEU A 463 15.43 -21.45 -21.63
C LEU A 463 16.53 -22.49 -21.79
N THR A 464 17.72 -22.19 -21.30
CA THR A 464 18.82 -23.15 -21.19
C THR A 464 19.44 -23.07 -19.81
N GLY A 465 20.01 -24.17 -19.31
CA GLY A 465 20.65 -24.13 -18.01
C GLY A 465 21.30 -25.46 -17.63
N ARG A 466 21.93 -25.46 -16.46
CA ARG A 466 22.57 -26.63 -15.87
C ARG A 466 22.41 -26.62 -14.37
N ILE A 467 21.99 -27.75 -13.84
CA ILE A 467 21.95 -28.06 -12.41
C ILE A 467 23.09 -29.00 -12.09
N SER A 468 23.88 -28.72 -11.07
CA SER A 468 24.97 -29.59 -10.64
C SER A 468 24.93 -29.75 -9.10
N ALA A 469 25.30 -30.89 -8.62
CA ALA A 469 25.60 -31.12 -7.22
C ALA A 469 26.84 -31.96 -7.09
N SER A 470 27.70 -31.60 -6.14
CA SER A 470 28.94 -32.33 -5.86
C SER A 470 29.21 -32.29 -4.37
N ASN A 471 28.59 -33.24 -3.65
CA ASN A 471 28.84 -33.45 -2.22
C ASN A 471 28.88 -34.94 -1.92
N GLU A 472 29.09 -35.30 -0.65
CA GLU A 472 29.27 -36.67 -0.24
C GLU A 472 28.06 -37.60 -0.45
N ALA A 473 26.83 -37.02 -0.50
CA ALA A 473 25.59 -37.77 -0.61
C ALA A 473 24.92 -37.60 -1.97
N LEU A 474 25.23 -36.53 -2.71
CA LEU A 474 24.57 -36.21 -3.97
C LEU A 474 25.59 -35.76 -5.00
N GLN A 475 25.68 -36.51 -6.09
CA GLN A 475 26.48 -36.17 -7.28
C GLN A 475 25.57 -36.22 -8.50
N LEU A 476 25.36 -35.09 -9.15
CA LEU A 476 24.51 -34.99 -10.36
C LEU A 476 24.98 -33.89 -11.30
N GLY A 477 24.66 -34.11 -12.57
CA GLY A 477 24.76 -33.11 -13.62
C GLY A 477 23.56 -33.22 -14.55
N LEU A 478 22.71 -32.19 -14.56
CA LEU A 478 21.47 -32.15 -15.32
C LEU A 478 21.48 -30.89 -16.20
N ASP A 479 21.19 -31.07 -17.47
CA ASP A 479 21.00 -29.97 -18.41
C ASP A 479 19.51 -29.64 -18.53
N LEU A 480 19.22 -28.36 -18.48
CA LEU A 480 17.89 -27.79 -18.56
C LEU A 480 17.74 -27.09 -19.92
N SER A 481 16.68 -27.38 -20.64
CA SER A 481 16.29 -26.67 -21.86
C SER A 481 14.78 -26.50 -21.92
N GLY A 482 14.32 -25.49 -22.64
CA GLY A 482 12.87 -25.29 -22.74
C GLY A 482 12.49 -24.12 -23.64
N ARG A 483 11.19 -24.04 -23.91
CA ARG A 483 10.57 -22.91 -24.60
C ARG A 483 9.40 -22.40 -23.79
N LEU A 484 9.42 -21.11 -23.47
CA LEU A 484 8.47 -20.46 -22.58
C LEU A 484 7.74 -19.36 -23.34
N THR A 485 6.54 -19.63 -23.82
CA THR A 485 5.67 -18.63 -24.44
C THR A 485 4.34 -18.56 -23.67
N GLU A 486 3.54 -17.55 -23.90
CA GLU A 486 2.22 -17.43 -23.27
C GLU A 486 1.33 -18.66 -23.59
N ARG A 487 1.35 -19.13 -24.84
CA ARG A 487 0.48 -20.21 -25.32
C ARG A 487 1.00 -21.60 -25.04
N PHE A 488 2.34 -21.75 -24.96
CA PHE A 488 2.98 -23.03 -24.80
C PHE A 488 4.26 -22.89 -23.98
N ARG A 489 4.37 -23.72 -22.96
CA ARG A 489 5.54 -23.81 -22.08
C ARG A 489 6.03 -25.23 -22.07
N GLN A 490 7.30 -25.42 -22.39
CA GLN A 490 7.93 -26.72 -22.34
C GLN A 490 9.28 -26.60 -21.64
N VAL A 491 9.56 -27.54 -20.76
CA VAL A 491 10.85 -27.68 -20.07
C VAL A 491 11.30 -29.13 -20.20
N ARG A 492 12.54 -29.31 -20.55
CA ARG A 492 13.23 -30.60 -20.58
C ARG A 492 14.43 -30.58 -19.65
N ILE A 493 14.56 -31.61 -18.85
CA ILE A 493 15.70 -31.84 -17.95
C ILE A 493 16.29 -33.19 -18.33
N ASN A 494 17.55 -33.20 -18.71
CA ASN A 494 18.25 -34.43 -19.04
C ASN A 494 19.63 -34.47 -18.36
N GLY A 495 20.11 -35.67 -18.08
CA GLY A 495 21.44 -35.84 -17.49
C GLY A 495 21.56 -37.06 -16.60
N ARG A 496 22.46 -37.02 -15.65
CA ARG A 496 22.77 -38.16 -14.77
C ARG A 496 22.78 -37.75 -13.32
N ILE A 497 22.31 -38.66 -12.50
CA ILE A 497 22.53 -38.70 -11.06
C ILE A 497 23.51 -39.84 -10.84
N ASP A 498 24.80 -39.52 -10.64
CA ASP A 498 25.84 -40.51 -10.49
C ASP A 498 25.80 -41.15 -9.10
N SER A 499 25.37 -40.42 -8.08
CA SER A 499 25.15 -40.93 -6.72
C SER A 499 24.11 -40.07 -5.99
N CYS A 500 23.17 -40.76 -5.33
CA CYS A 500 22.18 -40.13 -4.44
C CYS A 500 22.00 -41.05 -3.22
N ASP A 501 22.63 -40.74 -2.08
CA ASP A 501 22.56 -41.50 -0.83
C ASP A 501 21.40 -40.98 0.03
N LEU A 502 20.25 -41.60 -0.11
CA LEU A 502 19.02 -41.21 0.58
C LEU A 502 19.11 -41.37 2.10
N HIS A 503 19.90 -42.31 2.55
CA HIS A 503 20.14 -42.54 3.99
C HIS A 503 20.98 -41.43 4.61
N ARG A 504 22.10 -41.06 3.96
CA ARG A 504 22.92 -39.91 4.40
C ARG A 504 22.13 -38.61 4.39
N MET A 505 21.24 -38.44 3.45
CA MET A 505 20.36 -37.27 3.35
C MET A 505 19.19 -37.29 4.34
N ASN A 506 19.14 -38.30 5.23
CA ASN A 506 18.07 -38.52 6.21
C ASN A 506 16.65 -38.67 5.57
N LEU A 507 16.60 -39.11 4.33
CA LEU A 507 15.32 -39.33 3.61
C LEU A 507 14.80 -40.75 3.79
N THR A 508 15.67 -41.72 4.12
CA THR A 508 15.30 -43.10 4.40
C THR A 508 15.94 -43.60 5.68
N ARG A 509 15.24 -44.50 6.41
CA ARG A 509 15.79 -45.14 7.61
C ARG A 509 16.87 -46.17 7.26
N ASP A 510 16.64 -46.93 6.18
CA ASP A 510 17.56 -47.95 5.70
C ASP A 510 18.61 -47.34 4.77
N ARG A 511 19.77 -48.00 4.69
CA ARG A 511 20.84 -47.62 3.75
C ARG A 511 20.33 -47.86 2.33
N LEU A 512 20.05 -46.76 1.63
CA LEU A 512 19.57 -46.76 0.27
C LEU A 512 20.28 -45.66 -0.52
N SER A 513 20.93 -46.06 -1.59
CA SER A 513 21.50 -45.11 -2.54
C SER A 513 21.07 -45.50 -3.96
N CYS A 514 20.98 -44.50 -4.82
CA CYS A 514 20.63 -44.73 -6.23
C CYS A 514 21.53 -43.93 -7.16
N ALA A 515 21.64 -44.46 -8.40
CA ALA A 515 22.21 -43.78 -9.53
C ALA A 515 21.27 -44.00 -10.72
N LEU A 516 21.04 -42.97 -11.51
CA LEU A 516 20.15 -43.08 -12.67
C LEU A 516 20.46 -42.02 -13.73
N SER A 517 20.13 -42.31 -15.00
CA SER A 517 19.98 -41.29 -16.00
C SER A 517 18.53 -40.77 -16.00
N LEU A 518 18.34 -39.53 -16.38
CA LEU A 518 17.06 -38.86 -16.36
C LEU A 518 16.84 -38.10 -17.67
N ASP A 519 15.72 -38.34 -18.31
CA ASP A 519 15.18 -37.49 -19.37
C ASP A 519 13.71 -37.19 -19.02
N LEU A 520 13.48 -35.97 -18.54
CA LEU A 520 12.19 -35.47 -18.14
C LEU A 520 11.74 -34.35 -19.07
N THR A 521 10.58 -34.45 -19.63
CA THR A 521 9.95 -33.39 -20.41
C THR A 521 8.59 -33.05 -19.81
N ALA A 522 8.37 -31.81 -19.51
CA ALA A 522 7.07 -31.31 -19.03
C ALA A 522 6.59 -30.18 -19.95
N SER A 523 5.32 -30.16 -20.31
CA SER A 523 4.74 -29.06 -21.06
C SER A 523 3.37 -28.65 -20.52
N ALA A 524 3.02 -27.40 -20.74
CA ALA A 524 1.73 -26.81 -20.40
C ALA A 524 1.24 -25.91 -21.52
N THR A 525 -0.07 -25.91 -21.78
CA THR A 525 -0.71 -25.02 -22.75
C THR A 525 -1.58 -23.98 -22.03
N ASP A 526 -1.92 -22.91 -22.72
CA ASP A 526 -2.88 -21.89 -22.24
C ASP A 526 -4.29 -22.46 -22.04
N SER A 527 -4.65 -23.53 -22.78
CA SER A 527 -5.92 -24.25 -22.59
C SER A 527 -6.00 -25.06 -21.29
N GLY A 528 -4.90 -25.09 -20.49
CA GLY A 528 -4.85 -25.80 -19.20
C GLY A 528 -4.64 -27.29 -19.34
N SER A 529 -3.96 -27.76 -20.40
CA SER A 529 -3.47 -29.11 -20.52
C SER A 529 -1.99 -29.20 -20.19
N TYR A 530 -1.61 -30.33 -19.59
CA TYR A 530 -0.24 -30.64 -19.14
C TYR A 530 0.18 -31.98 -19.71
N THR A 531 1.44 -32.08 -20.12
CA THR A 531 2.06 -33.36 -20.43
C THR A 531 3.30 -33.57 -19.62
N LEU A 532 3.59 -34.78 -19.24
CA LEU A 532 4.81 -35.20 -18.57
C LEU A 532 5.35 -36.45 -19.25
N GLY A 533 6.58 -36.41 -19.70
CA GLY A 533 7.34 -37.52 -20.16
C GLY A 533 8.57 -37.75 -19.29
N LEU A 534 8.76 -38.95 -18.77
CA LEU A 534 9.93 -39.36 -18.00
C LEU A 534 10.52 -40.62 -18.63
N ALA A 535 11.81 -40.59 -18.91
CA ALA A 535 12.55 -41.77 -19.31
C ALA A 535 13.83 -41.92 -18.48
N THR A 536 14.12 -43.14 -18.06
CA THR A 536 15.37 -43.50 -17.40
C THR A 536 15.89 -44.77 -18.04
N ASP A 537 17.14 -44.77 -18.47
CA ASP A 537 17.76 -45.93 -19.14
C ASP A 537 18.75 -46.70 -18.23
N ARG A 538 19.22 -46.06 -17.19
CA ARG A 538 20.11 -46.66 -16.20
C ARG A 538 19.60 -46.38 -14.81
N ILE A 539 19.17 -47.37 -14.10
CA ILE A 539 18.73 -47.28 -12.72
C ILE A 539 19.51 -48.32 -11.91
N GLU A 540 20.35 -47.86 -11.00
CA GLU A 540 21.07 -48.70 -10.04
C GLU A 540 20.60 -48.30 -8.65
N VAL A 541 20.12 -49.28 -7.90
CA VAL A 541 19.70 -49.09 -6.49
C VAL A 541 20.55 -49.99 -5.64
N ARG A 542 21.24 -49.40 -4.66
CA ARG A 542 22.06 -50.10 -3.70
C ARG A 542 21.43 -50.02 -2.33
N ASN A 543 21.10 -51.15 -1.78
CA ASN A 543 20.68 -51.32 -0.41
C ASN A 543 21.86 -51.89 0.47
N LYS A 544 21.56 -52.24 1.73
CA LYS A 544 22.57 -52.80 2.64
C LYS A 544 23.18 -54.13 2.14
N TRP A 545 22.47 -54.84 1.31
CA TRP A 545 22.78 -56.23 0.99
C TRP A 545 23.22 -56.44 -0.48
N GLN A 546 22.69 -55.68 -1.40
CA GLN A 546 22.92 -55.90 -2.83
C GLN A 546 22.83 -54.59 -3.65
N LEU A 547 23.33 -54.70 -4.88
CA LEU A 547 23.16 -53.70 -5.93
C LEU A 547 22.19 -54.28 -6.95
N ASP A 548 21.01 -53.64 -7.06
CA ASP A 548 20.02 -54.02 -8.02
C ASP A 548 20.07 -53.07 -9.23
N LYS A 549 20.05 -53.67 -10.43
CA LYS A 549 19.87 -52.92 -11.68
C LYS A 549 18.42 -53.07 -12.10
N ILE A 550 17.69 -51.96 -12.02
CA ILE A 550 16.30 -51.93 -12.40
C ILE A 550 16.20 -51.66 -13.90
N ARG A 551 15.25 -52.32 -14.55
CA ARG A 551 14.97 -52.12 -16.00
C ARG A 551 14.59 -50.64 -16.26
N PRO A 552 14.87 -50.13 -17.47
CA PRO A 552 14.49 -48.78 -17.86
C PRO A 552 13.00 -48.53 -17.57
N ILE A 553 12.73 -47.31 -17.05
CA ILE A 553 11.37 -46.85 -16.76
C ILE A 553 11.02 -45.75 -17.74
N SER A 554 9.84 -45.85 -18.35
CA SER A 554 9.20 -44.75 -19.05
C SER A 554 7.84 -44.45 -18.43
N LEU A 555 7.55 -43.18 -18.23
CA LEU A 555 6.27 -42.67 -17.79
C LEU A 555 5.84 -41.57 -18.77
N GLU A 556 4.67 -41.70 -19.31
CA GLU A 556 4.00 -40.66 -20.09
C GLU A 556 2.68 -40.34 -19.42
N ALA A 557 2.43 -39.05 -19.21
CA ALA A 557 1.19 -38.60 -18.58
C ALA A 557 0.63 -37.38 -19.32
N TYR A 558 -0.68 -37.32 -19.39
CA TYR A 558 -1.46 -36.21 -19.90
C TYR A 558 -2.54 -35.86 -18.88
N ALA A 559 -2.67 -34.59 -18.59
CA ALA A 559 -3.68 -34.04 -17.69
C ALA A 559 -4.35 -32.84 -18.38
N GLY A 560 -5.61 -32.99 -18.76
CA GLY A 560 -6.38 -31.97 -19.46
C GLY A 560 -7.71 -31.66 -18.75
N ARG A 561 -8.48 -30.78 -19.34
CA ARG A 561 -9.85 -30.48 -18.87
C ARG A 561 -10.87 -31.59 -19.14
N ASP A 562 -10.57 -32.41 -20.10
CA ASP A 562 -11.46 -33.45 -20.64
C ASP A 562 -11.08 -34.85 -20.18
N ARG A 563 -9.82 -35.11 -19.88
CA ARG A 563 -9.31 -36.41 -19.47
C ARG A 563 -7.96 -36.33 -18.77
N VAL A 564 -7.64 -37.41 -18.08
CA VAL A 564 -6.31 -37.68 -17.50
C VAL A 564 -5.85 -39.06 -17.93
N GLU A 565 -4.64 -39.16 -18.45
CA GLU A 565 -4.04 -40.42 -18.92
C GLU A 565 -2.64 -40.54 -18.33
N ALA A 566 -2.22 -41.73 -17.94
CA ALA A 566 -0.83 -42.01 -17.59
C ALA A 566 -0.47 -43.44 -17.98
N ALA A 567 0.71 -43.61 -18.55
CA ALA A 567 1.24 -44.90 -18.94
C ALA A 567 2.66 -45.10 -18.39
N LEU A 568 2.86 -46.10 -17.55
CA LEU A 568 4.16 -46.48 -17.02
C LEU A 568 4.59 -47.82 -17.60
N ARG A 569 5.83 -47.90 -18.04
CA ARG A 569 6.46 -49.09 -18.60
C ARG A 569 7.82 -49.33 -17.96
N SER A 570 8.10 -50.57 -17.55
CA SER A 570 9.39 -51.01 -17.07
C SER A 570 9.57 -52.52 -17.30
N GLY A 571 10.29 -52.89 -18.34
CA GLY A 571 10.34 -54.29 -18.75
C GLY A 571 8.94 -54.86 -19.03
N ASP A 572 8.56 -55.92 -18.31
CA ASP A 572 7.24 -56.56 -18.46
C ASP A 572 6.14 -55.92 -17.62
N LEU A 573 6.50 -54.96 -16.77
CA LEU A 573 5.54 -54.16 -16.00
C LEU A 573 4.91 -53.09 -16.88
N ARG A 574 3.58 -53.12 -17.00
CA ARG A 574 2.80 -52.10 -17.69
C ARG A 574 1.68 -51.64 -16.78
N MET A 575 1.60 -50.33 -16.56
CA MET A 575 0.50 -49.69 -15.83
C MET A 575 -0.10 -48.61 -16.71
N ASP A 576 -1.39 -48.72 -16.99
CA ASP A 576 -2.16 -47.75 -17.74
C ASP A 576 -3.25 -47.19 -16.83
N PHE A 577 -3.27 -45.87 -16.70
CA PHE A 577 -4.30 -45.13 -15.98
C PHE A 577 -5.07 -44.29 -16.97
N PHE A 578 -6.38 -44.27 -16.85
CA PHE A 578 -7.27 -43.45 -17.66
C PHE A 578 -8.42 -42.94 -16.81
N SER A 579 -8.73 -41.66 -16.89
CA SER A 579 -9.95 -41.03 -16.37
C SER A 579 -10.59 -40.18 -17.45
N PRO A 580 -11.88 -40.35 -17.75
CA PRO A 580 -12.62 -39.48 -18.65
C PRO A 580 -12.99 -38.16 -18.01
N GLU A 581 -12.61 -37.96 -16.76
CA GLU A 581 -12.81 -36.71 -16.03
C GLU A 581 -11.59 -35.79 -16.21
N GLY A 582 -11.82 -34.47 -16.36
CA GLY A 582 -10.75 -33.51 -16.37
C GLY A 582 -10.04 -33.41 -15.01
N THR A 583 -8.84 -32.92 -15.03
CA THR A 583 -7.93 -32.86 -13.88
C THR A 583 -8.58 -32.30 -12.60
N ASP A 584 -9.32 -31.19 -12.71
CA ASP A 584 -9.96 -30.55 -11.55
C ASP A 584 -11.05 -31.43 -10.92
N SER A 585 -11.82 -32.11 -11.76
CA SER A 585 -12.88 -33.01 -11.30
C SER A 585 -12.29 -34.26 -10.66
N LEU A 586 -11.28 -34.84 -11.30
CA LEU A 586 -10.57 -35.99 -10.79
C LEU A 586 -9.94 -35.71 -9.40
N VAL A 587 -9.22 -34.61 -9.26
CA VAL A 587 -8.58 -34.23 -7.99
C VAL A 587 -9.63 -33.98 -6.90
N ARG A 588 -10.71 -33.25 -7.21
CA ARG A 588 -11.80 -33.02 -6.24
C ARG A 588 -12.43 -34.33 -5.77
N ASN A 589 -12.70 -35.24 -6.70
CA ASN A 589 -13.35 -36.53 -6.40
C ASN A 589 -12.41 -37.45 -5.61
N LEU A 590 -11.11 -37.48 -5.94
CA LEU A 590 -10.11 -38.25 -5.18
C LEU A 590 -9.96 -37.70 -3.75
N ASN A 591 -9.91 -36.40 -3.57
CA ASN A 591 -9.85 -35.80 -2.24
C ASN A 591 -11.10 -36.11 -1.41
N ARG A 592 -12.29 -36.02 -2.03
CA ARG A 592 -13.56 -36.39 -1.38
C ARG A 592 -13.59 -37.85 -0.97
N THR A 593 -13.15 -38.73 -1.86
CA THR A 593 -13.06 -40.18 -1.59
C THR A 593 -12.08 -40.47 -0.45
N SER A 594 -10.90 -39.85 -0.48
CA SER A 594 -9.89 -39.99 0.58
C SER A 594 -10.42 -39.50 1.95
N GLN A 595 -11.14 -38.39 1.98
CA GLN A 595 -11.80 -37.93 3.21
C GLN A 595 -12.83 -38.90 3.73
N ARG A 596 -13.67 -39.45 2.84
CA ARG A 596 -14.67 -40.45 3.22
C ARG A 596 -14.03 -41.73 3.78
N VAL A 597 -12.95 -42.20 3.15
CA VAL A 597 -12.21 -43.37 3.65
C VAL A 597 -11.60 -43.04 5.04
N ALA A 598 -11.01 -41.89 5.21
CA ALA A 598 -10.41 -41.49 6.50
C ALA A 598 -11.47 -41.37 7.62
N GLU A 599 -12.64 -40.77 7.33
CA GLU A 599 -13.78 -40.69 8.25
C GLU A 599 -14.24 -42.05 8.73
N GLN A 600 -14.36 -43.01 7.80
CA GLN A 600 -14.83 -44.36 8.12
C GLN A 600 -13.81 -45.20 8.88
N LEU A 601 -12.51 -45.02 8.57
CA LEU A 601 -11.44 -45.67 9.33
C LEU A 601 -11.41 -45.17 10.78
N GLN A 602 -11.74 -43.90 11.04
CA GLN A 602 -11.83 -43.35 12.41
C GLN A 602 -13.02 -43.93 13.19
N ILE A 603 -14.12 -44.27 12.50
CA ILE A 603 -15.34 -44.82 13.14
C ILE A 603 -15.20 -46.35 13.32
N GLY A 604 -14.17 -46.99 12.71
CA GLY A 604 -13.96 -48.42 12.78
C GLY A 604 -14.99 -49.23 11.99
N SER A 605 -15.72 -48.63 11.07
CA SER A 605 -16.73 -49.26 10.22
C SER A 605 -16.52 -48.86 8.76
N LEU A 606 -16.44 -49.80 7.85
CA LEU A 606 -16.26 -49.56 6.42
C LEU A 606 -17.57 -49.72 5.66
N ASP A 607 -18.28 -48.63 5.38
CA ASP A 607 -19.40 -48.60 4.45
C ASP A 607 -18.92 -48.19 3.04
N MET A 608 -19.00 -49.12 2.11
CA MET A 608 -18.54 -48.89 0.74
C MET A 608 -19.46 -47.99 -0.09
N ARG A 609 -20.69 -47.70 0.33
CA ARG A 609 -21.63 -46.88 -0.45
C ARG A 609 -21.18 -45.42 -0.58
N PRO A 610 -20.92 -44.69 0.53
CA PRO A 610 -20.45 -43.30 0.45
C PRO A 610 -19.09 -43.17 -0.26
N ILE A 611 -18.23 -44.20 -0.13
CA ILE A 611 -16.93 -44.25 -0.80
C ILE A 611 -17.17 -44.38 -2.32
N ARG A 612 -18.00 -45.34 -2.74
CA ARG A 612 -18.30 -45.56 -4.15
C ARG A 612 -18.98 -44.37 -4.82
N ASP A 613 -19.87 -43.69 -4.12
CA ASP A 613 -20.58 -42.50 -4.63
C ASP A 613 -19.63 -41.28 -4.80
N SER A 614 -18.50 -41.26 -4.11
CA SER A 614 -17.46 -40.23 -4.22
C SER A 614 -16.29 -40.61 -5.13
N MET A 615 -16.20 -41.87 -5.55
CA MET A 615 -15.11 -42.34 -6.42
C MET A 615 -15.17 -41.68 -7.79
N PRO A 616 -14.01 -41.16 -8.28
CA PRO A 616 -13.95 -40.68 -9.66
C PRO A 616 -14.10 -41.82 -10.66
N SER A 617 -14.56 -41.50 -11.88
CA SER A 617 -14.51 -42.42 -13.00
C SER A 617 -13.05 -42.63 -13.42
N LEU A 618 -12.52 -43.82 -13.18
CA LEU A 618 -11.16 -44.17 -13.57
C LEU A 618 -11.03 -45.63 -13.96
N ARG A 619 -10.05 -45.91 -14.82
CA ARG A 619 -9.60 -47.25 -15.17
C ARG A 619 -8.11 -47.35 -14.86
N LEU A 620 -7.74 -48.34 -14.09
CA LEU A 620 -6.36 -48.72 -13.86
C LEU A 620 -6.14 -50.13 -14.38
N SER A 621 -5.20 -50.30 -15.28
CA SER A 621 -4.76 -51.61 -15.78
C SER A 621 -3.32 -51.83 -15.37
N LEU A 622 -3.05 -52.95 -14.70
CA LEU A 622 -1.71 -53.38 -14.31
C LEU A 622 -1.45 -54.73 -14.90
N THR A 623 -0.39 -54.84 -15.67
CA THR A 623 0.11 -56.09 -16.22
C THR A 623 1.54 -56.28 -15.77
N ALA A 624 1.84 -57.41 -15.15
CA ALA A 624 3.20 -57.82 -14.77
C ALA A 624 3.48 -59.17 -15.46
N GLY A 625 4.62 -59.24 -16.13
CA GLY A 625 5.07 -60.47 -16.74
C GLY A 625 5.72 -61.44 -15.75
N PRO A 626 6.11 -62.63 -16.20
CA PRO A 626 6.70 -63.66 -15.35
C PRO A 626 8.15 -63.40 -14.93
N ASP A 627 8.79 -62.33 -15.36
CA ASP A 627 10.19 -62.03 -15.08
C ASP A 627 10.40 -61.23 -13.78
#